data_d140faa22a2a0fe6b03faf1af03f5f72
#
_entry.id   d140faa22a2a0fe6b03faf1af03f5f72
#
_cell.length_a   1.000
_cell.length_b   1.000
_cell.length_c   1.000
_cell.angle_alpha   90.00
_cell.angle_beta   90.00
_cell.angle_gamma   90.00
#
_symmetry.space_group_name_H-M   'P 1'
#
loop_
_entity.id
_entity.type
_entity.pdbx_description
1 polymer ?
#
loop_
_entity_poly.entity_id
_entity_poly.type
_entity_poly.pdbx_seq_one_letter_code
_entity_poly.pdbx_strand_id
1 'polypeptide(L)'
;MTNITITDLPSDIYYQREYSALYEGDGEHFEFQYGEDSSYVWFSALKRPIRSVAGQTISEELYDLETPYGYGGPISNSSDTLFLQRAFSAYREHCKAQNIVCEFIRFHPFNTVGEMPSLFDMHFPERQVVIVDLEKNTEERRKSYSKTTRNIVKRAEKNLSVDTTSVQLSDFMEMYYETMNKNSASDFFYFQENYFNDLNALDGVSLLATKKESTYASVGFFMCGKELAHYHLSANNQDIAKENGNYLLLDAAFEHAKSQGCRYMMLGGGRTSSPDDSLFKFKSKFSPLTMPFYIAGLDFLPEKRQMLNQMWIDQSKDSTTPKLFQLYRA
;
A
#
# COMPACT_ATOMS: atom_id res chain seq x y z
N MET A 1 0.50 21.00 -14.78
CA MET A 1 0.48 19.87 -13.83
C MET A 1 0.09 20.46 -12.48
N THR A 2 -0.95 19.99 -11.84
CA THR A 2 -1.32 20.44 -10.49
C THR A 2 -0.25 19.90 -9.55
N ASN A 3 0.56 20.77 -8.94
CA ASN A 3 1.53 20.35 -7.93
C ASN A 3 0.75 19.92 -6.69
N ILE A 4 0.59 18.61 -6.51
CA ILE A 4 0.06 18.02 -5.28
C ILE A 4 1.21 17.99 -4.27
N THR A 5 1.03 18.63 -3.12
CA THR A 5 2.05 18.73 -2.08
C THR A 5 1.49 18.26 -0.75
N ILE A 6 2.20 17.35 -0.09
CA ILE A 6 1.95 16.91 1.28
C ILE A 6 3.02 17.52 2.17
N THR A 7 2.63 18.05 3.30
CA THR A 7 3.54 18.75 4.22
C THR A 7 4.04 17.88 5.37
N ASP A 8 3.32 16.81 5.70
CA ASP A 8 3.59 15.96 6.85
C ASP A 8 3.42 14.47 6.48
N LEU A 9 4.29 13.98 5.58
CA LEU A 9 4.28 12.58 5.17
C LEU A 9 4.53 11.59 6.33
N PRO A 10 5.39 11.89 7.33
CA PRO A 10 5.57 11.00 8.48
C PRO A 10 4.30 10.73 9.29
N SER A 11 3.29 11.60 9.24
CA SER A 11 2.00 11.37 9.90
C SER A 11 1.01 10.55 9.08
N ASP A 12 1.38 10.08 7.89
CA ASP A 12 0.55 9.16 7.13
C ASP A 12 0.48 7.79 7.80
N ILE A 13 -0.67 7.12 7.68
CA ILE A 13 -0.95 5.87 8.38
C ILE A 13 0.05 4.75 8.03
N TYR A 14 0.58 4.73 6.82
CA TYR A 14 1.58 3.74 6.40
C TYR A 14 2.92 3.87 7.14
N TYR A 15 3.19 5.00 7.79
CA TYR A 15 4.39 5.23 8.60
C TYR A 15 4.15 5.06 10.10
N GLN A 16 2.90 4.77 10.51
CA GLN A 16 2.59 4.57 11.92
C GLN A 16 3.03 3.19 12.39
N ARG A 17 3.56 3.14 13.62
CA ARG A 17 4.02 1.90 14.25
C ARG A 17 2.89 0.86 14.36
N GLU A 18 1.69 1.32 14.68
CA GLU A 18 0.48 0.51 14.83
C GLU A 18 0.08 -0.15 13.50
N TYR A 19 0.24 0.54 12.38
CA TYR A 19 0.01 -0.05 11.05
C TYR A 19 1.07 -1.10 10.72
N SER A 20 2.35 -0.81 11.00
CA SER A 20 3.46 -1.75 10.80
C SER A 20 3.23 -3.06 11.57
N ALA A 21 2.70 -2.96 12.81
CA ALA A 21 2.44 -4.09 13.68
C ALA A 21 1.47 -5.14 13.07
N LEU A 22 0.56 -4.72 12.18
CA LEU A 22 -0.34 -5.64 11.47
C LEU A 22 0.40 -6.66 10.59
N TYR A 23 1.64 -6.38 10.22
CA TYR A 23 2.42 -7.16 9.25
C TYR A 23 3.70 -7.75 9.81
N GLU A 24 3.94 -7.64 11.11
CA GLU A 24 5.18 -8.15 11.73
C GLU A 24 5.32 -9.67 11.58
N GLY A 25 4.22 -10.42 11.75
CA GLY A 25 4.27 -11.88 11.71
C GLY A 25 5.25 -12.43 12.75
N ASP A 26 6.31 -13.12 12.30
CA ASP A 26 7.42 -13.59 13.11
C ASP A 26 8.64 -12.65 13.12
N GLY A 27 8.49 -11.48 12.51
CA GLY A 27 9.48 -10.41 12.46
C GLY A 27 9.24 -9.34 13.53
N GLU A 28 9.87 -8.21 13.33
CA GLU A 28 9.77 -7.05 14.21
C GLU A 28 9.83 -5.74 13.42
N HIS A 29 9.30 -4.68 14.01
CA HIS A 29 9.50 -3.33 13.49
C HIS A 29 10.96 -2.92 13.62
N PHE A 30 11.51 -2.34 12.55
CA PHE A 30 12.89 -1.89 12.47
C PHE A 30 12.95 -0.42 12.12
N GLU A 31 13.78 0.33 12.83
CA GLU A 31 14.03 1.74 12.58
C GLU A 31 15.52 2.07 12.61
N PHE A 32 15.92 3.00 11.77
CA PHE A 32 17.23 3.63 11.79
C PHE A 32 17.08 5.10 11.45
N GLN A 33 17.77 5.96 12.20
CA GLN A 33 17.79 7.39 11.94
C GLN A 33 19.24 7.89 11.80
N TYR A 34 19.44 8.71 10.77
CA TYR A 34 20.70 9.43 10.58
C TYR A 34 20.43 10.93 10.53
N GLY A 35 21.25 11.72 11.22
CA GLY A 35 21.10 13.18 11.28
C GLY A 35 22.42 13.91 11.25
N GLU A 36 22.45 15.04 10.55
CA GLU A 36 23.56 16.02 10.56
C GLU A 36 22.93 17.42 10.64
N ASP A 37 23.35 18.23 11.59
CA ASP A 37 22.75 19.56 11.85
C ASP A 37 21.22 19.50 11.99
N SER A 38 20.49 20.12 11.07
CA SER A 38 19.03 20.09 11.01
C SER A 38 18.46 19.10 10.01
N SER A 39 19.32 18.38 9.27
CA SER A 39 18.93 17.39 8.27
C SER A 39 18.82 16.00 8.89
N TYR A 40 17.80 15.25 8.48
CA TYR A 40 17.66 13.86 8.92
C TYR A 40 17.13 12.96 7.78
N VAL A 41 17.43 11.67 7.91
CA VAL A 41 16.76 10.58 7.21
C VAL A 41 16.28 9.57 8.25
N TRP A 42 15.01 9.19 8.13
CA TRP A 42 14.40 8.15 8.94
C TRP A 42 14.02 6.96 8.05
N PHE A 43 14.52 5.78 8.40
CA PHE A 43 14.23 4.49 7.76
C PHE A 43 13.31 3.70 8.67
N SER A 44 12.24 3.14 8.12
CA SER A 44 11.29 2.30 8.83
C SER A 44 10.87 1.13 7.94
N ALA A 45 10.97 -0.08 8.47
CA ALA A 45 10.70 -1.32 7.75
C ALA A 45 10.28 -2.44 8.70
N LEU A 46 9.89 -3.59 8.17
CA LEU A 46 9.76 -4.86 8.88
C LEU A 46 11.05 -5.64 8.74
N LYS A 47 11.68 -6.03 9.85
CA LYS A 47 12.82 -6.94 9.91
C LYS A 47 12.30 -8.36 10.09
N ARG A 48 12.57 -9.20 9.12
CA ARG A 48 12.04 -10.56 9.06
C ARG A 48 13.18 -11.58 9.11
N PRO A 49 13.11 -12.61 9.96
CA PRO A 49 14.11 -13.67 9.98
C PRO A 49 14.03 -14.51 8.70
N ILE A 50 15.20 -14.96 8.20
CA ILE A 50 15.30 -15.89 7.09
C ILE A 50 15.60 -17.27 7.67
N ARG A 51 14.56 -18.05 7.99
CA ARG A 51 14.70 -19.36 8.67
C ARG A 51 14.85 -20.52 7.69
N SER A 52 14.28 -20.38 6.49
CA SER A 52 14.33 -21.40 5.46
C SER A 52 14.17 -20.81 4.07
N VAL A 53 14.65 -21.51 3.05
CA VAL A 53 14.46 -21.19 1.63
C VAL A 53 14.02 -22.47 0.92
N ALA A 54 12.88 -22.43 0.24
CA ALA A 54 12.29 -23.56 -0.47
C ALA A 54 12.29 -24.88 0.36
N GLY A 55 11.96 -24.79 1.65
CA GLY A 55 11.90 -25.90 2.60
C GLY A 55 13.25 -26.33 3.21
N GLN A 56 14.37 -25.72 2.81
CA GLN A 56 15.67 -25.97 3.42
C GLN A 56 15.95 -24.98 4.55
N THR A 57 16.27 -25.48 5.75
CA THR A 57 16.59 -24.67 6.93
C THR A 57 17.90 -23.89 6.73
N ILE A 58 17.89 -22.62 7.09
CA ILE A 58 19.05 -21.75 7.17
C ILE A 58 19.55 -21.76 8.62
N SER A 59 20.79 -22.23 8.84
CA SER A 59 21.40 -22.31 10.16
C SER A 59 22.05 -21.01 10.62
N GLU A 60 22.38 -20.12 9.69
CA GLU A 60 22.93 -18.80 9.96
C GLU A 60 21.80 -17.83 10.36
N GLU A 61 22.05 -17.00 11.33
CA GLU A 61 21.09 -15.96 11.75
C GLU A 61 21.12 -14.82 10.73
N LEU A 62 20.16 -14.83 9.79
CA LEU A 62 20.01 -13.86 8.71
C LEU A 62 18.63 -13.22 8.75
N TYR A 63 18.57 -11.97 8.32
CA TYR A 63 17.34 -11.18 8.22
C TYR A 63 17.24 -10.49 6.87
N ASP A 64 16.03 -10.07 6.53
CA ASP A 64 15.80 -9.08 5.47
C ASP A 64 14.82 -7.99 5.96
N LEU A 65 14.77 -6.92 5.18
CA LEU A 65 13.84 -5.82 5.42
C LEU A 65 12.84 -5.72 4.27
N GLU A 66 11.63 -5.33 4.63
CA GLU A 66 10.58 -5.01 3.67
C GLU A 66 9.66 -3.91 4.22
N THR A 67 9.21 -2.99 3.37
CA THR A 67 8.09 -2.12 3.74
C THR A 67 6.83 -2.95 4.00
N PRO A 68 6.01 -2.63 5.02
CA PRO A 68 4.69 -3.23 5.20
C PRO A 68 3.86 -3.18 3.92
N TYR A 69 2.79 -3.97 3.85
CA TYR A 69 1.88 -3.91 2.71
C TYR A 69 1.38 -2.48 2.48
N GLY A 70 1.36 -2.06 1.23
CA GLY A 70 1.03 -0.70 0.82
C GLY A 70 2.27 0.10 0.45
N TYR A 71 2.60 1.11 1.21
CA TYR A 71 3.63 2.07 0.89
C TYR A 71 4.52 2.41 2.10
N GLY A 72 5.70 2.97 1.83
CA GLY A 72 6.65 3.37 2.88
C GLY A 72 7.92 3.97 2.29
N GLY A 73 9.06 3.45 2.72
CA GLY A 73 10.40 3.89 2.32
C GLY A 73 10.95 5.01 3.19
N PRO A 74 12.28 5.25 3.14
CA PRO A 74 12.94 6.23 3.99
C PRO A 74 12.44 7.65 3.72
N ILE A 75 12.24 8.43 4.78
CA ILE A 75 11.82 9.83 4.71
C ILE A 75 12.98 10.73 5.07
N SER A 76 13.15 11.83 4.34
CA SER A 76 14.11 12.89 4.66
C SER A 76 13.49 14.27 4.56
N ASN A 77 13.95 15.18 5.41
CA ASN A 77 13.67 16.61 5.30
C ASN A 77 14.69 17.35 4.41
N SER A 78 15.68 16.64 3.85
CA SER A 78 16.73 17.20 3.00
C SER A 78 16.71 16.55 1.62
N SER A 79 16.96 17.34 0.59
CA SER A 79 17.22 16.90 -0.80
C SER A 79 18.71 16.96 -1.18
N ASP A 80 19.60 17.27 -0.22
CA ASP A 80 21.04 17.28 -0.46
C ASP A 80 21.54 15.86 -0.74
N THR A 81 21.98 15.65 -1.98
CA THR A 81 22.44 14.35 -2.44
C THR A 81 23.66 13.83 -1.66
N LEU A 82 24.58 14.70 -1.24
CA LEU A 82 25.77 14.28 -0.50
C LEU A 82 25.41 13.88 0.93
N PHE A 83 24.51 14.62 1.58
CA PHE A 83 23.96 14.22 2.88
C PHE A 83 23.23 12.87 2.79
N LEU A 84 22.36 12.70 1.80
CA LEU A 84 21.63 11.44 1.60
C LEU A 84 22.58 10.27 1.31
N GLN A 85 23.63 10.46 0.52
CA GLN A 85 24.64 9.41 0.27
C GLN A 85 25.33 8.98 1.58
N ARG A 86 25.70 9.94 2.46
CA ARG A 86 26.30 9.61 3.78
C ARG A 86 25.30 8.85 4.66
N ALA A 87 24.04 9.28 4.71
CA ALA A 87 22.98 8.61 5.47
C ALA A 87 22.77 7.17 5.00
N PHE A 88 22.67 6.95 3.69
CA PHE A 88 22.52 5.61 3.11
C PHE A 88 23.80 4.74 3.31
N SER A 89 24.99 5.33 3.32
CA SER A 89 26.21 4.61 3.66
C SER A 89 26.19 4.15 5.12
N ALA A 90 25.84 5.01 6.05
CA ALA A 90 25.70 4.66 7.48
C ALA A 90 24.63 3.59 7.71
N TYR A 91 23.50 3.70 7.00
CA TYR A 91 22.43 2.72 7.04
C TYR A 91 22.87 1.34 6.56
N ARG A 92 23.61 1.28 5.44
CA ARG A 92 24.17 0.02 4.91
C ARG A 92 25.12 -0.65 5.91
N GLU A 93 25.99 0.10 6.55
CA GLU A 93 26.91 -0.46 7.57
C GLU A 93 26.14 -0.95 8.80
N HIS A 94 25.11 -0.22 9.24
CA HIS A 94 24.26 -0.62 10.33
C HIS A 94 23.52 -1.95 10.02
N CYS A 95 22.94 -2.07 8.84
CA CYS A 95 22.24 -3.29 8.40
C CYS A 95 23.19 -4.50 8.28
N LYS A 96 24.40 -4.30 7.73
CA LYS A 96 25.42 -5.35 7.66
C LYS A 96 25.78 -5.88 9.06
N ALA A 97 25.98 -4.98 10.02
CA ALA A 97 26.34 -5.34 11.39
C ALA A 97 25.24 -6.16 12.10
N GLN A 98 24.00 -6.11 11.61
CA GLN A 98 22.87 -6.88 12.12
C GLN A 98 22.51 -8.10 11.27
N ASN A 99 23.39 -8.56 10.38
CA ASN A 99 23.15 -9.69 9.46
C ASN A 99 21.90 -9.51 8.59
N ILE A 100 21.56 -8.28 8.23
CA ILE A 100 20.46 -7.98 7.32
C ILE A 100 20.98 -8.10 5.89
N VAL A 101 20.38 -8.99 5.11
CA VAL A 101 20.84 -9.36 3.77
C VAL A 101 20.52 -8.26 2.76
N CYS A 102 19.28 -7.81 2.74
CA CYS A 102 18.80 -6.79 1.81
C CYS A 102 17.47 -6.19 2.29
N GLU A 103 17.05 -5.11 1.62
CA GLU A 103 15.75 -4.48 1.83
C GLU A 103 15.00 -4.35 0.52
N PHE A 104 13.69 -4.66 0.53
CA PHE A 104 12.75 -4.36 -0.55
C PHE A 104 11.82 -3.23 -0.13
N ILE A 105 11.79 -2.17 -0.93
CA ILE A 105 11.08 -0.93 -0.62
C ILE A 105 9.96 -0.70 -1.64
N ARG A 106 8.74 -0.46 -1.13
CA ARG A 106 7.60 0.09 -1.88
C ARG A 106 7.43 1.55 -1.47
N PHE A 107 7.85 2.47 -2.32
CA PHE A 107 7.81 3.88 -1.98
C PHE A 107 6.39 4.43 -1.89
N HIS A 108 6.16 5.24 -0.87
CA HIS A 108 4.98 6.09 -0.86
C HIS A 108 5.07 7.09 -2.03
N PRO A 109 4.01 7.26 -2.86
CA PRO A 109 4.09 8.13 -4.05
C PRO A 109 4.49 9.58 -3.78
N PHE A 110 4.22 10.07 -2.55
CA PHE A 110 4.64 11.40 -2.11
C PHE A 110 6.03 11.43 -1.46
N ASN A 111 6.74 10.31 -1.44
CA ASN A 111 8.07 10.23 -0.86
C ASN A 111 9.14 10.62 -1.89
N THR A 112 9.73 11.80 -1.71
CA THR A 112 10.71 12.37 -2.65
C THR A 112 12.05 11.62 -2.70
N VAL A 113 12.41 10.87 -1.65
CA VAL A 113 13.60 9.99 -1.67
C VAL A 113 13.43 8.89 -2.72
N GLY A 114 12.19 8.44 -2.96
CA GLY A 114 11.87 7.49 -4.02
C GLY A 114 12.14 7.98 -5.45
N GLU A 115 12.39 9.27 -5.65
CA GLU A 115 12.75 9.85 -6.96
C GLU A 115 14.26 9.90 -7.20
N MET A 116 15.08 9.33 -6.29
CA MET A 116 16.55 9.40 -6.32
C MET A 116 17.18 8.03 -6.61
N PRO A 117 17.19 7.55 -7.87
CA PRO A 117 17.62 6.19 -8.21
C PRO A 117 19.07 5.86 -7.83
N SER A 118 19.94 6.88 -7.73
CA SER A 118 21.36 6.69 -7.40
C SER A 118 21.63 6.22 -5.96
N LEU A 119 20.61 6.23 -5.07
CA LEU A 119 20.73 5.76 -3.70
C LEU A 119 20.53 4.24 -3.55
N PHE A 120 20.00 3.56 -4.60
CA PHE A 120 19.52 2.18 -4.54
C PHE A 120 20.28 1.28 -5.52
N ASP A 121 20.35 -0.01 -5.19
CA ASP A 121 20.95 -1.04 -6.05
C ASP A 121 19.97 -1.53 -7.13
N MET A 122 18.66 -1.44 -6.83
CA MET A 122 17.57 -1.65 -7.76
C MET A 122 16.58 -0.50 -7.59
N HIS A 123 16.11 0.08 -8.70
CA HIS A 123 15.11 1.14 -8.66
C HIS A 123 14.39 1.25 -10.00
N PHE A 124 13.06 1.25 -9.98
CA PHE A 124 12.26 1.51 -11.17
C PHE A 124 10.81 1.94 -10.84
N PRO A 125 10.13 2.67 -11.75
CA PRO A 125 8.70 2.91 -11.62
C PRO A 125 7.93 1.62 -11.86
N GLU A 126 7.15 1.19 -10.87
CA GLU A 126 6.36 -0.04 -10.94
C GLU A 126 5.03 0.18 -11.68
N ARG A 127 4.28 1.21 -11.25
CA ARG A 127 2.99 1.57 -11.86
C ARG A 127 2.57 2.98 -11.52
N GLN A 128 1.42 3.40 -12.06
CA GLN A 128 0.76 4.64 -11.68
C GLN A 128 -0.28 4.36 -10.58
N VAL A 129 -0.44 5.28 -9.66
CA VAL A 129 -1.52 5.32 -8.67
C VAL A 129 -2.43 6.51 -8.92
N VAL A 130 -3.73 6.31 -8.69
CA VAL A 130 -4.74 7.35 -8.87
C VAL A 130 -4.91 8.14 -7.58
N ILE A 131 -4.89 9.46 -7.68
CA ILE A 131 -5.08 10.40 -6.58
C ILE A 131 -6.39 11.18 -6.81
N VAL A 132 -7.18 11.33 -5.77
CA VAL A 132 -8.39 12.17 -5.79
C VAL A 132 -8.16 13.42 -4.95
N ASP A 133 -8.43 14.57 -5.53
CA ASP A 133 -8.33 15.87 -4.88
C ASP A 133 -9.61 16.13 -4.06
N LEU A 134 -9.50 16.10 -2.73
CA LEU A 134 -10.58 16.30 -1.78
C LEU A 134 -10.74 17.77 -1.36
N GLU A 135 -9.80 18.67 -1.71
CA GLU A 135 -9.94 20.11 -1.47
C GLU A 135 -11.10 20.68 -2.28
N LYS A 136 -11.38 20.10 -3.44
CA LYS A 136 -12.57 20.41 -4.25
C LYS A 136 -13.85 20.08 -3.49
N ASN A 137 -14.89 20.87 -3.70
CA ASN A 137 -16.22 20.51 -3.25
C ASN A 137 -16.79 19.33 -4.06
N THR A 138 -17.85 18.70 -3.58
CA THR A 138 -18.47 17.52 -4.20
C THR A 138 -18.81 17.72 -5.68
N GLU A 139 -19.39 18.88 -6.02
CA GLU A 139 -19.78 19.17 -7.40
C GLU A 139 -18.56 19.30 -8.32
N GLU A 140 -17.53 20.02 -7.89
CA GLU A 140 -16.28 20.18 -8.64
C GLU A 140 -15.53 18.86 -8.78
N ARG A 141 -15.45 18.06 -7.71
CA ARG A 141 -14.83 16.74 -7.75
C ARG A 141 -15.57 15.82 -8.71
N ARG A 142 -16.89 15.76 -8.65
CA ARG A 142 -17.71 14.97 -9.58
C ARG A 142 -17.61 15.44 -11.04
N LYS A 143 -17.28 16.72 -11.31
CA LYS A 143 -16.98 17.19 -12.68
C LYS A 143 -15.73 16.50 -13.25
N SER A 144 -14.76 16.10 -12.43
CA SER A 144 -13.57 15.37 -12.87
C SER A 144 -13.85 13.90 -13.21
N TYR A 145 -14.95 13.31 -12.73
CA TYR A 145 -15.34 11.96 -13.09
C TYR A 145 -15.69 11.83 -14.56
N SER A 146 -15.50 10.65 -15.14
CA SER A 146 -16.03 10.38 -16.47
C SER A 146 -17.55 10.62 -16.52
N LYS A 147 -18.09 11.01 -17.67
CA LYS A 147 -19.54 11.21 -17.85
C LYS A 147 -20.36 9.99 -17.42
N THR A 148 -19.88 8.81 -17.77
CA THR A 148 -20.52 7.54 -17.39
C THR A 148 -20.51 7.34 -15.88
N THR A 149 -19.39 7.60 -15.21
CA THR A 149 -19.24 7.48 -13.75
C THR A 149 -20.22 8.39 -13.02
N ARG A 150 -20.32 9.67 -13.44
CA ARG A 150 -21.30 10.60 -12.85
C ARG A 150 -22.74 10.07 -12.90
N ASN A 151 -23.11 9.51 -14.05
CA ASN A 151 -24.46 8.96 -14.23
C ASN A 151 -24.68 7.69 -13.38
N ILE A 152 -23.63 6.86 -13.22
CA ILE A 152 -23.68 5.66 -12.37
C ILE A 152 -23.86 6.07 -10.92
N VAL A 153 -23.02 6.97 -10.38
CA VAL A 153 -23.11 7.45 -9.00
C VAL A 153 -24.51 8.04 -8.74
N LYS A 154 -24.99 8.95 -9.60
CA LYS A 154 -26.32 9.55 -9.47
C LYS A 154 -27.47 8.53 -9.48
N ARG A 155 -27.33 7.42 -10.19
CA ARG A 155 -28.30 6.33 -10.20
C ARG A 155 -28.20 5.50 -8.94
N ALA A 156 -26.97 5.18 -8.50
CA ALA A 156 -26.72 4.40 -7.30
C ALA A 156 -27.27 5.13 -6.04
N GLU A 157 -27.09 6.44 -5.93
CA GLU A 157 -27.65 7.28 -4.86
C GLU A 157 -29.19 7.18 -4.71
N LYS A 158 -29.90 6.85 -5.78
CA LYS A 158 -31.37 6.67 -5.72
C LYS A 158 -31.78 5.30 -5.20
N ASN A 159 -30.94 4.30 -5.35
CA ASN A 159 -31.27 2.90 -5.12
C ASN A 159 -30.58 2.33 -3.88
N LEU A 160 -29.51 2.99 -3.41
CA LEU A 160 -28.66 2.54 -2.32
C LEU A 160 -28.56 3.61 -1.23
N SER A 161 -28.42 3.17 0.01
CA SER A 161 -28.02 3.99 1.15
C SER A 161 -26.54 3.79 1.44
N VAL A 162 -25.92 4.79 2.07
CA VAL A 162 -24.53 4.74 2.57
C VAL A 162 -24.58 4.50 4.07
N ASP A 163 -23.76 3.57 4.55
CA ASP A 163 -23.54 3.28 5.95
C ASP A 163 -22.07 3.56 6.31
N THR A 164 -21.86 4.45 7.27
CA THR A 164 -20.53 4.87 7.72
C THR A 164 -20.24 4.53 9.19
N THR A 165 -21.17 3.89 9.89
CA THR A 165 -21.10 3.74 11.35
C THR A 165 -21.55 2.38 11.89
N SER A 166 -22.33 1.62 11.13
CA SER A 166 -22.97 0.39 11.64
C SER A 166 -22.57 -0.88 10.87
N VAL A 167 -21.55 -0.79 10.01
CA VAL A 167 -21.05 -1.93 9.23
C VAL A 167 -20.43 -2.95 10.18
N GLN A 168 -20.91 -4.19 10.12
CA GLN A 168 -20.36 -5.27 10.93
C GLN A 168 -19.09 -5.84 10.27
N LEU A 169 -18.05 -6.03 11.06
CA LEU A 169 -16.78 -6.58 10.57
C LEU A 169 -16.94 -7.99 10.01
N SER A 170 -17.79 -8.81 10.63
CA SER A 170 -18.12 -10.15 10.14
C SER A 170 -18.67 -10.15 8.71
N ASP A 171 -19.58 -9.21 8.40
CA ASP A 171 -20.16 -9.09 7.06
C ASP A 171 -19.12 -8.65 6.03
N PHE A 172 -18.19 -7.74 6.43
CA PHE A 172 -17.06 -7.39 5.59
C PHE A 172 -16.19 -8.61 5.28
N MET A 173 -15.80 -9.39 6.29
CA MET A 173 -14.91 -10.55 6.12
C MET A 173 -15.53 -11.60 5.19
N GLU A 174 -16.80 -11.92 5.35
CA GLU A 174 -17.52 -12.85 4.48
C GLU A 174 -17.45 -12.38 3.01
N MET A 175 -17.88 -11.15 2.75
CA MET A 175 -17.83 -10.58 1.39
C MET A 175 -16.42 -10.45 0.84
N TYR A 176 -15.43 -10.19 1.70
CA TYR A 176 -14.02 -10.08 1.31
C TYR A 176 -13.49 -11.43 0.82
N TYR A 177 -13.69 -12.50 1.59
CA TYR A 177 -13.24 -13.84 1.20
C TYR A 177 -13.94 -14.33 -0.08
N GLU A 178 -15.24 -14.08 -0.24
CA GLU A 178 -15.95 -14.36 -1.49
C GLU A 178 -15.31 -13.62 -2.68
N THR A 179 -14.97 -12.34 -2.47
CA THR A 179 -14.31 -11.52 -3.50
C THR A 179 -12.91 -12.04 -3.84
N MET A 180 -12.12 -12.47 -2.85
CA MET A 180 -10.78 -13.05 -3.04
C MET A 180 -10.86 -14.38 -3.79
N ASN A 181 -11.79 -15.26 -3.40
CA ASN A 181 -12.05 -16.55 -4.07
C ASN A 181 -12.41 -16.35 -5.54
N LYS A 182 -13.36 -15.43 -5.83
CA LYS A 182 -13.78 -15.14 -7.20
C LYS A 182 -12.64 -14.60 -8.07
N ASN A 183 -11.75 -13.80 -7.49
CA ASN A 183 -10.64 -13.19 -8.21
C ASN A 183 -9.42 -14.11 -8.33
N SER A 184 -9.46 -15.33 -7.77
CA SER A 184 -8.31 -16.23 -7.64
C SER A 184 -7.09 -15.47 -7.09
N ALA A 185 -7.32 -14.72 -6.00
CA ALA A 185 -6.29 -13.92 -5.36
C ALA A 185 -5.18 -14.83 -4.80
N SER A 186 -3.94 -14.31 -4.74
CA SER A 186 -2.87 -15.04 -4.08
C SER A 186 -3.12 -15.19 -2.58
N ASP A 187 -2.51 -16.23 -1.96
CA ASP A 187 -2.66 -16.55 -0.54
C ASP A 187 -2.33 -15.35 0.37
N PHE A 188 -1.45 -14.48 -0.08
CA PHE A 188 -1.10 -13.24 0.62
C PHE A 188 -2.32 -12.37 0.98
N PHE A 189 -3.38 -12.38 0.19
CA PHE A 189 -4.58 -11.57 0.43
C PHE A 189 -5.62 -12.27 1.32
N TYR A 190 -5.37 -13.49 1.79
CA TYR A 190 -6.26 -14.17 2.73
C TYR A 190 -5.85 -13.88 4.17
N PHE A 191 -6.02 -12.61 4.57
CA PHE A 191 -5.75 -12.16 5.94
C PHE A 191 -6.61 -12.91 6.94
N GLN A 192 -6.05 -13.16 8.12
CA GLN A 192 -6.76 -13.81 9.22
C GLN A 192 -7.70 -12.83 9.94
N GLU A 193 -8.64 -13.35 10.72
CA GLU A 193 -9.62 -12.54 11.46
C GLU A 193 -8.98 -11.50 12.39
N ASN A 194 -7.89 -11.87 13.08
CA ASN A 194 -7.15 -10.95 13.94
C ASN A 194 -6.63 -9.72 13.18
N TYR A 195 -6.14 -9.91 11.94
CA TYR A 195 -5.72 -8.78 11.10
C TYR A 195 -6.84 -7.76 10.89
N PHE A 196 -8.06 -8.23 10.60
CA PHE A 196 -9.19 -7.33 10.37
C PHE A 196 -9.66 -6.65 11.67
N ASN A 197 -9.62 -7.37 12.81
CA ASN A 197 -9.92 -6.80 14.11
C ASN A 197 -8.92 -5.69 14.45
N ASP A 198 -7.63 -5.95 14.29
CA ASP A 198 -6.56 -5.01 14.60
C ASP A 198 -6.59 -3.81 13.63
N LEU A 199 -6.79 -4.05 12.33
CA LEU A 199 -6.96 -2.97 11.34
C LEU A 199 -8.16 -2.07 11.68
N ASN A 200 -9.29 -2.67 12.05
CA ASN A 200 -10.52 -1.92 12.39
C ASN A 200 -10.38 -1.10 13.69
N ALA A 201 -9.43 -1.47 14.56
CA ALA A 201 -9.15 -0.78 15.81
C ALA A 201 -8.16 0.39 15.67
N LEU A 202 -7.48 0.53 14.51
CA LEU A 202 -6.54 1.62 14.31
C LEU A 202 -7.25 2.97 14.19
N ASP A 203 -6.63 3.99 14.78
CA ASP A 203 -7.10 5.38 14.61
C ASP A 203 -7.08 5.78 13.13
N GLY A 204 -8.11 6.50 12.70
CA GLY A 204 -8.26 6.93 11.31
C GLY A 204 -8.74 5.84 10.36
N VAL A 205 -8.93 4.61 10.79
CA VAL A 205 -9.51 3.54 9.96
C VAL A 205 -11.03 3.53 10.10
N SER A 206 -11.70 3.43 8.97
CA SER A 206 -13.17 3.40 8.89
C SER A 206 -13.63 2.30 7.93
N LEU A 207 -14.65 1.56 8.36
CA LEU A 207 -15.33 0.59 7.53
C LEU A 207 -16.64 1.20 7.03
N LEU A 208 -16.76 1.40 5.72
CA LEU A 208 -17.91 1.99 5.06
C LEU A 208 -18.60 0.97 4.16
N ALA A 209 -19.91 1.15 3.97
CA ALA A 209 -20.68 0.30 3.08
C ALA A 209 -21.75 1.07 2.28
N THR A 210 -22.18 0.46 1.20
CA THR A 210 -23.42 0.79 0.50
C THR A 210 -24.41 -0.36 0.62
N LYS A 211 -25.69 -0.05 0.83
CA LYS A 211 -26.75 -1.03 1.06
C LYS A 211 -27.92 -0.82 0.11
N LYS A 212 -28.50 -1.92 -0.34
CA LYS A 212 -29.84 -1.95 -0.90
C LYS A 212 -30.77 -2.58 0.15
N GLU A 213 -31.63 -1.76 0.77
CA GLU A 213 -32.39 -2.19 1.93
C GLU A 213 -31.45 -2.71 3.05
N SER A 214 -31.56 -3.98 3.43
CA SER A 214 -30.68 -4.64 4.41
C SER A 214 -29.45 -5.32 3.83
N THR A 215 -29.31 -5.40 2.49
CA THR A 215 -28.25 -6.15 1.82
C THR A 215 -27.08 -5.24 1.47
N TYR A 216 -25.88 -5.57 1.89
CA TYR A 216 -24.66 -4.86 1.50
C TYR A 216 -24.40 -5.04 -0.01
N ALA A 217 -24.21 -3.94 -0.71
CA ALA A 217 -23.84 -3.92 -2.14
C ALA A 217 -22.32 -3.83 -2.32
N SER A 218 -21.65 -3.06 -1.46
CA SER A 218 -20.21 -2.92 -1.42
C SER A 218 -19.78 -2.48 -0.04
N VAL A 219 -18.62 -2.98 0.41
CA VAL A 219 -18.02 -2.63 1.71
C VAL A 219 -16.53 -2.36 1.52
N GLY A 220 -15.92 -1.52 2.35
CA GLY A 220 -14.48 -1.24 2.24
C GLY A 220 -13.89 -0.55 3.44
N PHE A 221 -12.62 -0.86 3.70
CA PHE A 221 -11.76 -0.15 4.62
C PHE A 221 -11.12 1.07 3.96
N PHE A 222 -11.26 2.19 4.62
CA PHE A 222 -10.63 3.46 4.28
C PHE A 222 -9.80 3.93 5.47
N MET A 223 -8.60 4.41 5.18
CA MET A 223 -7.66 4.85 6.21
C MET A 223 -7.42 6.34 6.02
N CYS A 224 -7.61 7.13 7.06
CA CYS A 224 -7.43 8.59 7.07
C CYS A 224 -6.28 8.95 8.00
N GLY A 225 -5.18 9.45 7.43
CA GLY A 225 -4.13 10.15 8.15
C GLY A 225 -4.46 11.63 8.28
N LYS A 226 -3.43 12.47 8.51
CA LYS A 226 -3.61 13.92 8.69
C LYS A 226 -4.00 14.63 7.39
N GLU A 227 -3.31 14.34 6.29
CA GLU A 227 -3.53 14.98 4.99
C GLU A 227 -4.01 14.00 3.91
N LEU A 228 -3.70 12.72 4.07
CA LEU A 228 -3.96 11.67 3.10
C LEU A 228 -4.98 10.67 3.61
N ALA A 229 -5.83 10.24 2.70
CA ALA A 229 -6.67 9.07 2.89
C ALA A 229 -6.31 7.98 1.88
N HIS A 230 -6.61 6.73 2.22
CA HIS A 230 -6.30 5.56 1.39
C HIS A 230 -7.51 4.65 1.24
N TYR A 231 -7.78 4.23 0.01
CA TYR A 231 -8.67 3.12 -0.29
C TYR A 231 -7.88 1.82 -0.11
N HIS A 232 -8.10 1.12 0.99
CA HIS A 232 -7.25 0.01 1.41
C HIS A 232 -7.76 -1.34 0.92
N LEU A 233 -8.85 -1.84 1.47
CA LEU A 233 -9.47 -3.12 1.10
C LEU A 233 -10.93 -2.94 0.78
N SER A 234 -11.50 -3.75 -0.12
CA SER A 234 -12.92 -3.71 -0.41
C SER A 234 -13.46 -5.03 -0.94
N ALA A 235 -14.75 -5.19 -0.78
CA ALA A 235 -15.52 -6.30 -1.30
C ALA A 235 -16.83 -5.83 -1.93
N ASN A 236 -17.35 -6.64 -2.88
CA ASN A 236 -18.56 -6.31 -3.62
C ASN A 236 -19.47 -7.51 -3.69
N ASN A 237 -20.74 -7.31 -3.40
CA ASN A 237 -21.77 -8.32 -3.58
C ASN A 237 -22.06 -8.50 -5.06
N GLN A 238 -21.87 -9.72 -5.55
CA GLN A 238 -22.01 -10.04 -6.99
C GLN A 238 -23.47 -10.17 -7.40
N ASP A 239 -24.36 -10.57 -6.51
CA ASP A 239 -25.78 -10.79 -6.81
C ASP A 239 -26.49 -9.49 -7.17
N ILE A 240 -26.02 -8.38 -6.60
CA ILE A 240 -26.55 -7.04 -6.85
C ILE A 240 -25.51 -6.10 -7.48
N ALA A 241 -24.49 -6.64 -8.16
CA ALA A 241 -23.42 -5.86 -8.80
C ALA A 241 -23.92 -4.79 -9.76
N LYS A 242 -25.09 -5.01 -10.42
CA LYS A 242 -25.75 -4.04 -11.31
C LYS A 242 -26.18 -2.73 -10.62
N GLU A 243 -26.30 -2.73 -9.31
CA GLU A 243 -26.61 -1.53 -8.52
C GLU A 243 -25.40 -0.60 -8.40
N ASN A 244 -24.19 -1.09 -8.72
CA ASN A 244 -22.95 -0.32 -8.75
C ASN A 244 -22.56 0.27 -7.37
N GLY A 245 -22.71 -0.51 -6.30
CA GLY A 245 -22.41 -0.10 -4.93
C GLY A 245 -20.99 0.44 -4.77
N ASN A 246 -20.00 -0.16 -5.45
CA ASN A 246 -18.61 0.27 -5.41
C ASN A 246 -18.35 1.70 -5.93
N TYR A 247 -19.18 2.18 -6.89
CA TYR A 247 -19.08 3.56 -7.36
C TYR A 247 -19.58 4.55 -6.30
N LEU A 248 -20.70 4.23 -5.67
CA LEU A 248 -21.24 5.07 -4.61
C LEU A 248 -20.38 4.98 -3.34
N LEU A 249 -19.83 3.81 -3.03
CA LEU A 249 -18.92 3.62 -1.90
C LEU A 249 -17.71 4.55 -1.98
N LEU A 250 -17.05 4.59 -3.15
CA LEU A 250 -15.90 5.49 -3.35
C LEU A 250 -16.30 6.96 -3.25
N ASP A 251 -17.40 7.36 -3.88
CA ASP A 251 -17.86 8.74 -3.81
C ASP A 251 -18.20 9.17 -2.37
N ALA A 252 -18.84 8.30 -1.60
CA ALA A 252 -19.13 8.53 -0.18
C ALA A 252 -17.83 8.56 0.67
N ALA A 253 -16.87 7.69 0.37
CA ALA A 253 -15.59 7.67 1.05
C ALA A 253 -14.79 8.97 0.84
N PHE A 254 -14.90 9.62 -0.32
CA PHE A 254 -14.29 10.92 -0.55
C PHE A 254 -14.88 12.00 0.36
N GLU A 255 -16.19 12.00 0.56
CA GLU A 255 -16.84 12.92 1.51
C GLU A 255 -16.44 12.61 2.94
N HIS A 256 -16.42 11.33 3.31
CA HIS A 256 -15.98 10.89 4.63
C HIS A 256 -14.56 11.36 4.91
N ALA A 257 -13.60 11.04 4.04
CA ALA A 257 -12.21 11.43 4.21
C ALA A 257 -12.01 12.96 4.27
N LYS A 258 -12.75 13.71 3.44
CA LYS A 258 -12.77 15.18 3.51
C LYS A 258 -13.27 15.68 4.87
N SER A 259 -14.31 15.07 5.43
CA SER A 259 -14.84 15.43 6.75
C SER A 259 -13.86 15.14 7.89
N GLN A 260 -12.93 14.17 7.68
CA GLN A 260 -11.81 13.89 8.59
C GLN A 260 -10.60 14.84 8.40
N GLY A 261 -10.68 15.79 7.47
CA GLY A 261 -9.62 16.76 7.22
C GLY A 261 -8.61 16.37 6.14
N CYS A 262 -8.78 15.21 5.48
CA CYS A 262 -7.89 14.78 4.42
C CYS A 262 -8.02 15.69 3.19
N ARG A 263 -6.89 16.01 2.57
CA ARG A 263 -6.79 16.84 1.38
C ARG A 263 -6.80 16.04 0.08
N TYR A 264 -6.29 14.80 0.15
CA TYR A 264 -6.23 13.89 -0.99
C TYR A 264 -6.59 12.47 -0.56
N MET A 265 -7.11 11.66 -1.50
CA MET A 265 -7.26 10.22 -1.31
C MET A 265 -6.50 9.46 -2.37
N MET A 266 -5.68 8.51 -1.94
CA MET A 266 -4.99 7.56 -2.79
C MET A 266 -5.89 6.34 -3.04
N LEU A 267 -6.25 6.11 -4.30
CA LEU A 267 -6.99 4.90 -4.70
C LEU A 267 -6.06 3.71 -4.99
N GLY A 268 -4.76 3.99 -5.09
CA GLY A 268 -3.78 2.99 -5.50
C GLY A 268 -3.78 2.71 -7.01
N GLY A 269 -2.98 1.75 -7.42
CA GLY A 269 -2.82 1.33 -8.81
C GLY A 269 -3.76 0.20 -9.23
N GLY A 270 -3.42 -0.47 -10.34
CA GLY A 270 -4.03 -1.69 -10.83
C GLY A 270 -3.46 -2.95 -10.14
N ARG A 271 -3.90 -4.13 -10.58
CA ARG A 271 -3.30 -5.42 -10.19
C ARG A 271 -1.96 -5.65 -10.89
N THR A 272 -1.80 -5.09 -12.08
CA THR A 272 -0.59 -5.15 -12.90
C THR A 272 -0.09 -3.76 -13.23
N SER A 273 1.11 -3.66 -13.78
CA SER A 273 1.69 -2.40 -14.29
C SER A 273 1.11 -1.98 -15.66
N SER A 274 0.25 -2.80 -16.26
CA SER A 274 -0.37 -2.48 -17.55
C SER A 274 -1.29 -1.26 -17.44
N PRO A 275 -1.20 -0.29 -18.37
CA PRO A 275 -2.16 0.81 -18.45
C PRO A 275 -3.58 0.32 -18.80
N ASP A 276 -3.70 -0.90 -19.31
CA ASP A 276 -4.96 -1.55 -19.64
C ASP A 276 -5.58 -2.34 -18.49
N ASP A 277 -4.92 -2.36 -17.32
CA ASP A 277 -5.43 -3.03 -16.13
C ASP A 277 -6.85 -2.54 -15.77
N SER A 278 -7.77 -3.47 -15.56
CA SER A 278 -9.19 -3.17 -15.35
C SER A 278 -9.45 -2.40 -14.04
N LEU A 279 -8.67 -2.70 -13.00
CA LEU A 279 -8.79 -2.03 -11.70
C LEU A 279 -8.23 -0.60 -11.77
N PHE A 280 -7.10 -0.41 -12.45
CA PHE A 280 -6.55 0.93 -12.69
C PHE A 280 -7.53 1.78 -13.51
N LYS A 281 -8.08 1.22 -14.60
CA LYS A 281 -9.11 1.88 -15.42
C LYS A 281 -10.37 2.22 -14.61
N PHE A 282 -10.78 1.35 -13.67
CA PHE A 282 -11.90 1.65 -12.77
C PHE A 282 -11.60 2.87 -11.89
N LYS A 283 -10.45 2.88 -11.21
CA LYS A 283 -10.02 3.97 -10.34
C LYS A 283 -9.85 5.30 -11.10
N SER A 284 -9.26 5.27 -12.27
CA SER A 284 -9.06 6.45 -13.15
C SER A 284 -10.36 7.12 -13.62
N LYS A 285 -11.51 6.46 -13.46
CA LYS A 285 -12.81 7.08 -13.76
C LYS A 285 -13.21 8.17 -12.76
N PHE A 286 -12.60 8.20 -11.58
CA PHE A 286 -12.89 9.16 -10.51
C PHE A 286 -11.94 10.37 -10.51
N SER A 287 -10.74 10.21 -11.07
CA SER A 287 -9.76 11.30 -11.14
C SER A 287 -8.78 11.09 -12.28
N PRO A 288 -8.41 12.17 -13.00
CA PRO A 288 -7.33 12.14 -13.99
C PRO A 288 -5.94 12.28 -13.35
N LEU A 289 -5.86 12.56 -12.04
CA LEU A 289 -4.58 12.76 -11.35
C LEU A 289 -3.94 11.42 -11.04
N THR A 290 -2.68 11.25 -11.45
CA THR A 290 -1.88 10.07 -11.15
C THR A 290 -0.49 10.47 -10.68
N MET A 291 0.13 9.59 -9.88
CA MET A 291 1.52 9.71 -9.47
C MET A 291 2.25 8.38 -9.70
N PRO A 292 3.55 8.41 -10.03
CA PRO A 292 4.33 7.19 -10.14
C PRO A 292 4.47 6.50 -8.77
N PHE A 293 4.43 5.20 -8.78
CA PHE A 293 4.76 4.33 -7.66
C PHE A 293 6.09 3.66 -7.95
N TYR A 294 7.10 3.91 -7.11
CA TYR A 294 8.44 3.35 -7.26
C TYR A 294 8.64 2.16 -6.33
N ILE A 295 9.41 1.20 -6.80
CA ILE A 295 10.01 0.17 -5.95
C ILE A 295 11.52 0.24 -6.04
N ALA A 296 12.17 -0.10 -4.93
CA ALA A 296 13.62 -0.13 -4.85
C ALA A 296 14.12 -1.32 -4.03
N GLY A 297 15.42 -1.59 -4.16
CA GLY A 297 16.12 -2.58 -3.37
C GLY A 297 17.48 -2.05 -2.92
N LEU A 298 17.83 -2.36 -1.67
CA LEU A 298 19.14 -2.16 -1.09
C LEU A 298 19.75 -3.53 -0.79
N ASP A 299 20.98 -3.73 -1.24
CA ASP A 299 21.72 -5.00 -1.09
C ASP A 299 22.87 -4.77 -0.08
N PHE A 300 22.69 -5.29 1.14
CA PHE A 300 23.66 -5.11 2.21
C PHE A 300 24.69 -6.24 2.25
N LEU A 301 24.28 -7.47 1.95
CA LEU A 301 25.10 -8.67 1.90
C LEU A 301 24.89 -9.41 0.56
N PRO A 302 25.40 -8.87 -0.57
CA PRO A 302 25.09 -9.36 -1.91
C PRO A 302 25.43 -10.83 -2.14
N GLU A 303 26.53 -11.33 -1.56
CA GLU A 303 26.90 -12.74 -1.66
C GLU A 303 25.87 -13.66 -0.95
N LYS A 304 25.37 -13.23 0.21
CA LYS A 304 24.32 -13.95 0.92
C LYS A 304 23.01 -13.95 0.16
N ARG A 305 22.58 -12.80 -0.36
CA ARG A 305 21.37 -12.73 -1.18
C ARG A 305 21.45 -13.61 -2.41
N GLN A 306 22.60 -13.61 -3.10
CA GLN A 306 22.83 -14.46 -4.25
C GLN A 306 22.77 -15.94 -3.88
N MET A 307 23.41 -16.35 -2.77
CA MET A 307 23.35 -17.73 -2.26
C MET A 307 21.91 -18.16 -1.97
N LEU A 308 21.14 -17.36 -1.23
CA LEU A 308 19.75 -17.66 -0.89
C LEU A 308 18.86 -17.77 -2.15
N ASN A 309 19.04 -16.84 -3.10
CA ASN A 309 18.31 -16.89 -4.38
C ASN A 309 18.69 -18.16 -5.18
N GLN A 310 19.95 -18.56 -5.18
CA GLN A 310 20.39 -19.78 -5.86
C GLN A 310 19.79 -21.03 -5.21
N MET A 311 19.73 -21.10 -3.87
CA MET A 311 19.06 -22.18 -3.15
C MET A 311 17.60 -22.33 -3.58
N TRP A 312 16.88 -21.21 -3.76
CA TRP A 312 15.50 -21.24 -4.25
C TRP A 312 15.44 -21.77 -5.69
N ILE A 313 16.32 -21.29 -6.59
CA ILE A 313 16.38 -21.73 -7.99
C ILE A 313 16.64 -23.22 -8.10
N ASP A 314 17.59 -23.74 -7.33
CA ASP A 314 17.98 -25.17 -7.36
C ASP A 314 16.84 -26.11 -6.89
N GLN A 315 15.92 -25.60 -6.06
CA GLN A 315 14.76 -26.36 -5.57
C GLN A 315 13.49 -26.14 -6.40
N SER A 316 13.42 -25.03 -7.13
CA SER A 316 12.26 -24.70 -7.95
C SER A 316 12.14 -25.67 -9.13
N LYS A 317 10.98 -26.33 -9.24
CA LYS A 317 10.65 -27.19 -10.38
C LYS A 317 10.09 -26.40 -11.57
N ASP A 318 9.82 -25.11 -11.37
CA ASP A 318 9.24 -24.27 -12.40
C ASP A 318 10.29 -23.73 -13.37
N SER A 319 9.98 -23.81 -14.66
CA SER A 319 10.82 -23.28 -15.74
C SER A 319 10.83 -21.75 -15.79
N THR A 320 9.99 -21.05 -15.03
CA THR A 320 9.87 -19.61 -14.99
C THR A 320 10.27 -19.06 -13.62
N THR A 321 11.49 -18.52 -13.52
CA THR A 321 11.96 -17.85 -12.31
C THR A 321 11.28 -16.47 -12.18
N PRO A 322 10.55 -16.18 -11.10
CA PRO A 322 10.00 -14.86 -10.85
C PRO A 322 11.10 -13.79 -10.79
N LYS A 323 10.84 -12.62 -11.34
CA LYS A 323 11.78 -11.48 -11.23
C LYS A 323 11.56 -10.73 -9.92
N LEU A 324 11.88 -11.37 -8.79
CA LEU A 324 11.77 -10.79 -7.46
C LEU A 324 13.15 -10.43 -6.92
N PHE A 325 13.26 -9.28 -6.25
CA PHE A 325 14.50 -8.86 -5.61
C PHE A 325 14.89 -9.83 -4.47
N GLN A 326 13.92 -10.24 -3.66
CA GLN A 326 14.01 -11.26 -2.60
C GLN A 326 13.47 -12.59 -3.12
N LEU A 327 14.06 -13.17 -4.17
CA LEU A 327 13.57 -14.39 -4.82
C LEU A 327 13.45 -15.57 -3.85
N TYR A 328 14.29 -15.65 -2.83
CA TYR A 328 14.25 -16.68 -1.80
C TYR A 328 12.98 -16.64 -0.92
N ARG A 329 12.13 -15.62 -1.07
CA ARG A 329 10.81 -15.50 -0.41
C ARG A 329 9.63 -15.97 -1.30
N ALA A 330 9.90 -16.36 -2.56
CA ALA A 330 8.88 -16.78 -3.51
C ALA A 330 8.22 -18.12 -3.14
#